data_bcf61a09766f7fe4de01153aba6969e5
#
_entry.id   bcf61a09766f7fe4de01153aba6969e5
#
_cell.length_a   1.000
_cell.length_b   1.000
_cell.length_c   1.000
_cell.angle_alpha   90.00
_cell.angle_beta   90.00
_cell.angle_gamma   90.00
#
_symmetry.space_group_name_H-M   'P 1'
#
loop_
_entity.id
_entity.type
_entity.pdbx_description
1 polymer ?
#
loop_
_entity_poly.entity_id
_entity_poly.type
_entity_poly.pdbx_seq_one_letter_code
_entity_poly.pdbx_strand_id
1 'polypeptide(L)'
;MWAVTGAGKTEMLFEGIAWAITNGLRIAIASPRVDVCLELAPRLKQAFLETDQIVLYGDMPNDYHYCQLTICTTHQLLRFYHAFDVLVIDEVDAFPFAADPGLHFAVDQAKKVTGAALYLTATPSRQLLRQVKRHELAVSYLPMRYHGHLLPTIRVTSVGQWRQKLAKHHLPNAVMRQLKQEFVRHRRFLIFVPHISDLDPIAKAIEA
;
A
#
# COMPACT_ATOMS: atom_id res chain seq x y z
N MET A 1 -11.97 -0.97 4.34
CA MET A 1 -12.14 0.40 3.81
C MET A 1 -11.62 0.47 2.38
N TRP A 2 -12.43 0.94 1.45
CA TRP A 2 -12.04 1.18 0.07
C TRP A 2 -11.96 2.69 -0.16
N ALA A 3 -10.75 3.20 -0.34
CA ALA A 3 -10.51 4.63 -0.43
C ALA A 3 -9.54 4.94 -1.56
N VAL A 4 -9.82 5.96 -2.35
CA VAL A 4 -8.93 6.40 -3.43
C VAL A 4 -7.57 6.84 -2.88
N THR A 5 -6.54 6.80 -3.72
CA THR A 5 -5.20 7.28 -3.33
C THR A 5 -5.26 8.75 -2.93
N GLY A 6 -4.69 9.10 -1.77
CA GLY A 6 -4.73 10.46 -1.22
C GLY A 6 -6.03 10.83 -0.52
N ALA A 7 -6.89 9.87 -0.17
CA ALA A 7 -8.10 10.11 0.61
C ALA A 7 -7.85 10.32 2.12
N GLY A 8 -6.59 10.22 2.59
CA GLY A 8 -6.28 10.34 4.02
C GLY A 8 -6.60 9.07 4.82
N LYS A 9 -6.45 7.89 4.22
CA LYS A 9 -6.73 6.59 4.88
C LYS A 9 -6.08 6.46 6.25
N THR A 10 -4.83 6.84 6.35
CA THR A 10 -4.03 6.70 7.57
C THR A 10 -4.51 7.65 8.67
N GLU A 11 -4.81 8.90 8.32
CA GLU A 11 -5.31 9.91 9.27
C GLU A 11 -6.66 9.49 9.88
N MET A 12 -7.51 8.87 9.08
CA MET A 12 -8.81 8.38 9.56
C MET A 12 -8.68 7.22 10.55
N LEU A 13 -7.55 6.51 10.56
CA LEU A 13 -7.31 5.44 11.53
C LEU A 13 -6.98 5.97 12.91
N PHE A 14 -6.44 7.18 13.05
CA PHE A 14 -5.91 7.69 14.31
C PHE A 14 -6.95 7.76 15.41
N GLU A 15 -8.17 8.17 15.09
CA GLU A 15 -9.27 8.19 16.06
C GLU A 15 -9.65 6.78 16.56
N GLY A 16 -9.74 5.81 15.62
CA GLY A 16 -9.99 4.42 15.95
C GLY A 16 -8.85 3.77 16.74
N ILE A 17 -7.60 4.11 16.45
CA ILE A 17 -6.42 3.67 17.19
C ILE A 17 -6.44 4.27 18.59
N ALA A 18 -6.72 5.58 18.75
CA ALA A 18 -6.84 6.25 20.04
C ALA A 18 -7.91 5.58 20.92
N TRP A 19 -9.08 5.32 20.34
CA TRP A 19 -10.15 4.63 21.04
C TRP A 19 -9.72 3.23 21.50
N ALA A 20 -9.09 2.46 20.64
CA ALA A 20 -8.64 1.11 20.97
C ALA A 20 -7.54 1.13 22.06
N ILE A 21 -6.59 2.07 21.98
CA ILE A 21 -5.54 2.24 23.00
C ILE A 21 -6.17 2.57 24.36
N THR A 22 -7.10 3.53 24.40
CA THR A 22 -7.79 3.93 25.65
C THR A 22 -8.59 2.79 26.28
N ASN A 23 -9.10 1.86 25.46
CA ASN A 23 -9.82 0.68 25.94
C ASN A 23 -8.90 -0.52 26.24
N GLY A 24 -7.59 -0.33 26.28
CA GLY A 24 -6.62 -1.38 26.60
C GLY A 24 -6.50 -2.48 25.52
N LEU A 25 -7.01 -2.22 24.30
CA LEU A 25 -6.94 -3.17 23.21
C LEU A 25 -5.55 -3.20 22.59
N ARG A 26 -5.11 -4.38 22.19
CA ARG A 26 -3.86 -4.57 21.46
C ARG A 26 -4.08 -4.48 19.97
N ILE A 27 -3.28 -3.64 19.31
CA ILE A 27 -3.44 -3.28 17.90
C ILE A 27 -2.19 -3.69 17.12
N ALA A 28 -2.39 -4.21 15.91
CA ALA A 28 -1.33 -4.25 14.92
C ALA A 28 -1.76 -3.52 13.65
N ILE A 29 -0.80 -2.79 13.04
CA ILE A 29 -0.93 -2.19 11.72
C ILE A 29 0.13 -2.84 10.85
N ALA A 30 -0.30 -3.60 9.86
CA ALA A 30 0.56 -4.37 8.98
C ALA A 30 0.47 -3.87 7.53
N SER A 31 1.61 -3.84 6.84
CA SER A 31 1.67 -3.56 5.41
C SER A 31 2.56 -4.60 4.71
N PRO A 32 2.31 -4.95 3.45
CA PRO A 32 3.23 -5.79 2.68
C PRO A 32 4.63 -5.16 2.48
N ARG A 33 4.73 -3.85 2.63
CA ARG A 33 5.92 -3.05 2.28
C ARG A 33 6.60 -2.47 3.53
N VAL A 34 7.92 -2.63 3.59
CA VAL A 34 8.74 -2.12 4.69
C VAL A 34 8.74 -0.59 4.74
N ASP A 35 8.85 0.07 3.57
CA ASP A 35 8.86 1.53 3.47
C ASP A 35 7.58 2.17 4.05
N VAL A 36 6.42 1.54 3.84
CA VAL A 36 5.16 1.99 4.45
C VAL A 36 5.18 1.88 5.98
N CYS A 37 5.73 0.78 6.52
CA CYS A 37 5.88 0.63 7.96
C CYS A 37 6.80 1.71 8.56
N LEU A 38 7.92 1.99 7.88
CA LEU A 38 8.90 3.01 8.31
C LEU A 38 8.37 4.44 8.18
N GLU A 39 7.52 4.72 7.20
CA GLU A 39 6.84 6.02 7.07
C GLU A 39 5.78 6.22 8.16
N LEU A 40 5.04 5.15 8.47
CA LEU A 40 3.93 5.21 9.43
C LEU A 40 4.41 5.31 10.88
N ALA A 41 5.49 4.61 11.22
CA ALA A 41 5.99 4.51 12.59
C ALA A 41 6.26 5.88 13.27
N PRO A 42 6.98 6.84 12.69
CA PRO A 42 7.21 8.13 13.32
C PRO A 42 5.93 8.94 13.50
N ARG A 43 4.96 8.81 12.58
CA ARG A 43 3.67 9.51 12.67
C ARG A 43 2.82 8.96 13.82
N LEU A 44 2.78 7.65 13.99
CA LEU A 44 2.10 7.01 15.12
C LEU A 44 2.81 7.32 16.44
N LYS A 45 4.16 7.32 16.46
CA LYS A 45 4.92 7.69 17.65
C LYS A 45 4.65 9.12 18.09
N GLN A 46 4.53 10.04 17.14
CA GLN A 46 4.19 11.44 17.45
C GLN A 46 2.73 11.59 17.94
N ALA A 47 1.79 10.81 17.38
CA ALA A 47 0.38 10.88 17.77
C ALA A 47 0.08 10.20 19.13
N PHE A 48 0.85 9.17 19.48
CA PHE A 48 0.62 8.32 20.66
C PHE A 48 1.90 8.21 21.50
N LEU A 49 2.39 9.33 22.03
CA LEU A 49 3.66 9.45 22.74
C LEU A 49 3.77 8.52 23.96
N GLU A 50 2.68 8.38 24.70
CA GLU A 50 2.63 7.58 25.94
C GLU A 50 2.40 6.09 25.66
N THR A 51 2.12 5.70 24.42
CA THR A 51 1.85 4.31 24.07
C THR A 51 3.14 3.59 23.71
N ASP A 52 3.37 2.45 24.34
CA ASP A 52 4.48 1.57 23.98
C ASP A 52 4.25 0.97 22.58
N GLN A 53 5.25 1.12 21.70
CA GLN A 53 5.17 0.79 20.29
C GLN A 53 6.41 0.03 19.83
N ILE A 54 6.20 -0.96 18.96
CA ILE A 54 7.27 -1.69 18.30
C ILE A 54 7.09 -1.72 16.79
N VAL A 55 8.20 -1.63 16.05
CA VAL A 55 8.22 -1.77 14.59
C VAL A 55 8.95 -3.05 14.24
N LEU A 56 8.31 -3.94 13.45
CA LEU A 56 8.85 -5.26 13.10
C LEU A 56 8.89 -5.42 11.57
N TYR A 57 10.10 -5.63 11.01
CA TYR A 57 10.29 -5.93 9.60
C TYR A 57 11.61 -6.68 9.38
N GLY A 58 11.71 -7.47 8.29
CA GLY A 58 12.93 -8.17 7.88
C GLY A 58 13.64 -8.92 9.02
N ASP A 59 14.97 -8.86 8.98
CA ASP A 59 15.88 -9.52 9.93
C ASP A 59 16.27 -8.59 11.09
N MET A 60 15.35 -7.82 11.62
CA MET A 60 15.63 -6.97 12.77
C MET A 60 16.14 -7.78 13.96
N PRO A 61 17.08 -7.21 14.78
CA PRO A 61 17.47 -7.82 16.04
C PRO A 61 16.24 -8.15 16.89
N ASN A 62 16.25 -9.33 17.52
CA ASN A 62 15.10 -9.90 18.23
C ASN A 62 14.81 -9.25 19.60
N ASP A 63 14.82 -7.95 19.69
CA ASP A 63 14.41 -7.23 20.91
C ASP A 63 12.88 -7.05 20.96
N TYR A 64 12.17 -8.15 20.60
CA TYR A 64 10.72 -8.14 20.73
C TYR A 64 10.33 -8.08 22.20
N HIS A 65 9.51 -7.09 22.53
CA HIS A 65 8.79 -7.00 23.78
C HIS A 65 7.29 -6.87 23.56
N TYR A 66 6.50 -7.21 24.55
CA TYR A 66 5.07 -6.99 24.48
C TYR A 66 4.79 -5.49 24.47
N CYS A 67 4.01 -5.03 23.51
CA CYS A 67 3.54 -3.65 23.43
C CYS A 67 2.09 -3.61 22.94
N GLN A 68 1.42 -2.50 23.21
CA GLN A 68 0.02 -2.31 22.86
C GLN A 68 -0.16 -2.02 21.36
N LEU A 69 0.79 -1.27 20.75
CA LEU A 69 0.76 -0.93 19.33
C LEU A 69 1.94 -1.56 18.59
N THR A 70 1.64 -2.42 17.63
CA THR A 70 2.63 -3.07 16.77
C THR A 70 2.50 -2.55 15.35
N ILE A 71 3.60 -2.08 14.75
CA ILE A 71 3.69 -1.74 13.33
C ILE A 71 4.56 -2.80 12.68
N CYS A 72 4.10 -3.48 11.64
CA CYS A 72 4.88 -4.58 11.10
C CYS A 72 4.64 -4.84 9.62
N THR A 73 5.56 -5.59 8.99
CA THR A 73 5.23 -6.17 7.69
C THR A 73 4.28 -7.35 7.84
N THR A 74 3.48 -7.63 6.82
CA THR A 74 2.51 -8.74 6.85
C THR A 74 3.14 -10.09 7.14
N HIS A 75 4.41 -10.32 6.75
CA HIS A 75 5.18 -11.53 7.09
C HIS A 75 5.42 -11.68 8.58
N GLN A 76 5.60 -10.59 9.31
CA GLN A 76 5.81 -10.65 10.76
C GLN A 76 4.58 -11.13 11.51
N LEU A 77 3.38 -11.08 10.91
CA LEU A 77 2.16 -11.62 11.52
C LEU A 77 2.22 -13.12 11.75
N LEU A 78 3.04 -13.87 10.99
CA LEU A 78 3.29 -15.30 11.20
C LEU A 78 3.86 -15.63 12.60
N ARG A 79 4.44 -14.65 13.29
CA ARG A 79 5.00 -14.80 14.66
C ARG A 79 3.95 -14.72 15.76
N PHE A 80 2.70 -14.35 15.44
CA PHE A 80 1.66 -14.06 16.41
C PHE A 80 0.52 -15.09 16.33
N TYR A 81 -0.01 -15.42 17.49
CA TYR A 81 -1.17 -16.30 17.62
C TYR A 81 -2.19 -15.66 18.55
N HIS A 82 -3.39 -15.37 18.02
CA HIS A 82 -4.49 -14.72 18.76
C HIS A 82 -4.05 -13.53 19.63
N ALA A 83 -3.18 -12.69 19.07
CA ALA A 83 -2.47 -11.66 19.84
C ALA A 83 -3.17 -10.29 19.78
N PHE A 84 -3.90 -9.99 18.70
CA PHE A 84 -4.41 -8.65 18.44
C PHE A 84 -5.93 -8.58 18.50
N ASP A 85 -6.44 -7.58 19.22
CA ASP A 85 -7.86 -7.25 19.26
C ASP A 85 -8.28 -6.52 17.98
N VAL A 86 -7.41 -5.66 17.47
CA VAL A 86 -7.61 -4.91 16.21
C VAL A 86 -6.41 -5.14 15.31
N LEU A 87 -6.66 -5.58 14.09
CA LEU A 87 -5.63 -5.81 13.08
C LEU A 87 -5.96 -5.00 11.82
N VAL A 88 -5.14 -4.01 11.52
CA VAL A 88 -5.26 -3.19 10.32
C VAL A 88 -4.25 -3.68 9.29
N ILE A 89 -4.71 -4.00 8.08
CA ILE A 89 -3.86 -4.39 6.95
C ILE A 89 -3.95 -3.30 5.89
N ASP A 90 -2.88 -2.57 5.70
CA ASP A 90 -2.80 -1.54 4.65
C ASP A 90 -2.25 -2.13 3.35
N GLU A 91 -2.64 -1.55 2.24
CA GLU A 91 -2.25 -1.98 0.88
C GLU A 91 -2.50 -3.48 0.62
N VAL A 92 -3.68 -4.00 0.97
CA VAL A 92 -4.00 -5.43 0.76
C VAL A 92 -3.99 -5.87 -0.70
N ASP A 93 -3.97 -4.95 -1.64
CA ASP A 93 -3.82 -5.17 -3.08
C ASP A 93 -2.35 -5.24 -3.54
N ALA A 94 -1.39 -4.91 -2.67
CA ALA A 94 0.03 -4.96 -3.00
C ALA A 94 0.62 -6.37 -2.87
N PHE A 95 1.61 -6.66 -3.74
CA PHE A 95 2.43 -7.86 -3.60
C PHE A 95 3.35 -7.73 -2.35
N PRO A 96 3.59 -8.81 -1.61
CA PRO A 96 3.14 -10.19 -1.83
C PRO A 96 1.77 -10.52 -1.27
N PHE A 97 1.17 -9.69 -0.42
CA PHE A 97 -0.05 -10.01 0.32
C PHE A 97 -1.21 -10.44 -0.60
N ALA A 98 -1.42 -9.72 -1.69
CA ALA A 98 -2.52 -10.01 -2.63
C ALA A 98 -2.45 -11.41 -3.28
N ALA A 99 -1.26 -12.01 -3.34
CA ALA A 99 -1.01 -13.26 -4.06
C ALA A 99 -0.66 -14.45 -3.14
N ASP A 100 -0.40 -14.20 -1.85
CA ASP A 100 0.09 -15.22 -0.92
C ASP A 100 -1.00 -15.66 0.09
N PRO A 101 -1.57 -16.86 -0.07
CA PRO A 101 -2.55 -17.40 0.89
C PRO A 101 -1.98 -17.57 2.32
N GLY A 102 -0.66 -17.78 2.46
CA GLY A 102 0.00 -17.89 3.76
C GLY A 102 -0.08 -16.59 4.56
N LEU A 103 -0.02 -15.45 3.89
CA LEU A 103 -0.18 -14.15 4.55
C LEU A 103 -1.64 -13.87 4.95
N HIS A 104 -2.61 -14.35 4.19
CA HIS A 104 -4.02 -14.31 4.62
C HIS A 104 -4.24 -15.17 5.86
N PHE A 105 -3.69 -16.38 5.89
CA PHE A 105 -3.69 -17.24 7.07
C PHE A 105 -3.02 -16.57 8.27
N ALA A 106 -1.88 -15.89 8.06
CA ALA A 106 -1.18 -15.16 9.13
C ALA A 106 -2.06 -14.07 9.77
N VAL A 107 -2.86 -13.36 8.98
CA VAL A 107 -3.83 -12.37 9.48
C VAL A 107 -4.88 -13.04 10.36
N ASP A 108 -5.48 -14.12 9.89
CA ASP A 108 -6.53 -14.83 10.64
C ASP A 108 -5.97 -15.43 11.93
N GLN A 109 -4.74 -15.95 11.90
CA GLN A 109 -4.07 -16.53 13.08
C GLN A 109 -3.63 -15.47 14.09
N ALA A 110 -3.11 -14.32 13.63
CA ALA A 110 -2.62 -13.25 14.50
C ALA A 110 -3.76 -12.53 15.24
N LYS A 111 -4.94 -12.45 14.61
CA LYS A 111 -6.13 -11.82 15.16
C LYS A 111 -6.76 -12.71 16.25
N LYS A 112 -7.19 -12.13 17.36
CA LYS A 112 -8.02 -12.84 18.36
C LYS A 112 -9.32 -13.33 17.76
N VAL A 113 -9.92 -14.39 18.30
CA VAL A 113 -11.20 -14.93 17.82
C VAL A 113 -12.29 -13.86 17.82
N THR A 114 -12.33 -13.03 18.85
CA THR A 114 -13.26 -11.90 19.00
C THR A 114 -12.73 -10.60 18.40
N GLY A 115 -11.52 -10.62 17.84
CA GLY A 115 -10.88 -9.44 17.29
C GLY A 115 -11.45 -9.03 15.93
N ALA A 116 -11.20 -7.78 15.54
CA ALA A 116 -11.60 -7.21 14.27
C ALA A 116 -10.41 -7.06 13.31
N ALA A 117 -10.63 -7.31 12.02
CA ALA A 117 -9.68 -6.99 10.97
C ALA A 117 -10.23 -5.86 10.07
N LEU A 118 -9.38 -4.88 9.78
CA LEU A 118 -9.68 -3.78 8.87
C LEU A 118 -8.73 -3.82 7.68
N TYR A 119 -9.26 -4.03 6.50
CA TYR A 119 -8.50 -4.03 5.25
C TYR A 119 -8.58 -2.65 4.57
N LEU A 120 -7.42 -2.08 4.20
CA LEU A 120 -7.32 -0.80 3.49
C LEU A 120 -6.81 -1.06 2.07
N THR A 121 -7.47 -0.48 1.08
CA THR A 121 -7.06 -0.58 -0.32
C THR A 121 -7.61 0.57 -1.16
N ALA A 122 -6.88 0.94 -2.20
CA ALA A 122 -7.37 1.81 -3.26
C ALA A 122 -7.96 1.00 -4.43
N THR A 123 -7.51 -0.25 -4.62
CA THR A 123 -7.84 -1.12 -5.76
C THR A 123 -8.26 -2.51 -5.28
N PRO A 124 -9.48 -2.66 -4.73
CA PRO A 124 -9.92 -3.92 -4.15
C PRO A 124 -9.91 -5.06 -5.16
N SER A 125 -9.40 -6.21 -4.73
CA SER A 125 -9.38 -7.42 -5.54
C SER A 125 -10.80 -7.92 -5.85
N ARG A 126 -10.93 -8.75 -6.92
CA ARG A 126 -12.21 -9.38 -7.25
C ARG A 126 -12.76 -10.24 -6.10
N GLN A 127 -11.87 -10.81 -5.30
CA GLN A 127 -12.25 -11.63 -4.13
C GLN A 127 -12.89 -10.75 -3.04
N LEU A 128 -12.25 -9.65 -2.66
CA LEU A 128 -12.80 -8.69 -1.70
C LEU A 128 -14.15 -8.13 -2.16
N LEU A 129 -14.28 -7.78 -3.43
CA LEU A 129 -15.55 -7.32 -3.99
C LEU A 129 -16.65 -8.37 -3.94
N ARG A 130 -16.33 -9.67 -4.10
CA ARG A 130 -17.28 -10.77 -3.94
C ARG A 130 -17.73 -10.91 -2.48
N GLN A 131 -16.80 -10.82 -1.51
CA GLN A 131 -17.13 -10.88 -0.08
C GLN A 131 -18.04 -9.72 0.34
N VAL A 132 -17.79 -8.51 -0.15
CA VAL A 132 -18.66 -7.35 0.06
C VAL A 132 -20.07 -7.61 -0.52
N LYS A 133 -20.16 -8.12 -1.75
CA LYS A 133 -21.45 -8.45 -2.40
C LYS A 133 -22.23 -9.54 -1.67
N ARG A 134 -21.55 -10.45 -0.98
CA ARG A 134 -22.16 -11.52 -0.17
C ARG A 134 -22.46 -11.09 1.26
N HIS A 135 -22.21 -9.84 1.63
CA HIS A 135 -22.35 -9.32 2.99
C HIS A 135 -21.46 -10.03 4.03
N GLU A 136 -20.39 -10.70 3.58
CA GLU A 136 -19.37 -11.32 4.43
C GLU A 136 -18.39 -10.27 4.98
N LEU A 137 -18.28 -9.13 4.30
CA LEU A 137 -17.39 -8.02 4.64
C LEU A 137 -18.11 -6.68 4.51
N ALA A 138 -18.13 -5.91 5.57
CA ALA A 138 -18.62 -4.53 5.54
C ALA A 138 -17.64 -3.62 4.78
N VAL A 139 -18.16 -2.63 4.05
CA VAL A 139 -17.33 -1.68 3.31
C VAL A 139 -17.66 -0.23 3.65
N SER A 140 -16.61 0.54 3.95
CA SER A 140 -16.65 2.01 3.95
C SER A 140 -15.97 2.49 2.67
N TYR A 141 -16.66 3.30 1.88
CA TYR A 141 -16.15 3.80 0.61
C TYR A 141 -15.86 5.30 0.67
N LEU A 142 -14.64 5.69 0.29
CA LEU A 142 -14.14 7.05 0.28
C LEU A 142 -13.73 7.43 -1.15
N PRO A 143 -14.65 8.01 -1.94
CA PRO A 143 -14.41 8.28 -3.36
C PRO A 143 -13.59 9.52 -3.63
N MET A 144 -13.38 10.39 -2.63
CA MET A 144 -12.72 11.68 -2.82
C MET A 144 -11.36 11.73 -2.15
N ARG A 145 -10.43 12.45 -2.75
CA ARG A 145 -9.16 12.79 -2.14
C ARG A 145 -9.35 13.84 -1.05
N TYR A 146 -8.55 13.79 0.01
CA TYR A 146 -8.60 14.73 1.12
C TYR A 146 -8.56 16.21 0.66
N HIS A 147 -7.73 16.51 -0.33
CA HIS A 147 -7.57 17.86 -0.88
C HIS A 147 -8.64 18.26 -1.89
N GLY A 148 -9.65 17.46 -2.14
CA GLY A 148 -10.71 17.74 -3.10
C GLY A 148 -10.31 17.72 -4.58
N HIS A 149 -9.03 17.46 -4.90
CA HIS A 149 -8.58 17.36 -6.29
C HIS A 149 -9.03 16.04 -6.91
N LEU A 150 -9.49 16.11 -8.16
CA LEU A 150 -9.84 14.93 -8.94
C LEU A 150 -8.61 14.03 -9.15
N LEU A 151 -8.88 12.73 -9.30
CA LEU A 151 -7.86 11.80 -9.76
C LEU A 151 -7.39 12.18 -11.16
N PRO A 152 -6.11 11.97 -11.49
CA PRO A 152 -5.61 12.21 -12.83
C PRO A 152 -6.33 11.31 -13.84
N THR A 153 -6.67 11.88 -15.01
CA THR A 153 -7.28 11.14 -16.11
C THR A 153 -6.22 10.30 -16.83
N ILE A 154 -6.40 8.99 -16.83
CA ILE A 154 -5.50 8.08 -17.55
C ILE A 154 -5.88 8.09 -19.04
N ARG A 155 -4.90 8.38 -19.90
CA ARG A 155 -5.03 8.21 -21.36
C ARG A 155 -4.31 6.95 -21.76
N VAL A 156 -5.04 6.01 -22.37
CA VAL A 156 -4.46 4.76 -22.87
C VAL A 156 -4.16 4.93 -24.35
N THR A 157 -2.91 4.66 -24.75
CA THR A 157 -2.48 4.69 -26.16
C THR A 157 -1.84 3.35 -26.50
N SER A 158 -2.35 2.70 -27.55
CA SER A 158 -1.74 1.47 -28.05
C SER A 158 -0.47 1.81 -28.82
N VAL A 159 0.63 1.18 -28.44
CA VAL A 159 1.93 1.31 -29.14
C VAL A 159 2.41 -0.08 -29.56
N GLY A 160 2.27 -0.38 -30.85
CA GLY A 160 2.74 -1.65 -31.42
C GLY A 160 4.26 -1.75 -31.43
N GLN A 161 4.78 -2.98 -31.28
CA GLN A 161 6.20 -3.33 -31.48
C GLN A 161 7.20 -2.45 -30.70
N TRP A 162 6.79 -1.92 -29.54
CA TRP A 162 7.63 -0.99 -28.76
C TRP A 162 8.97 -1.61 -28.34
N ARG A 163 9.00 -2.90 -27.98
CA ARG A 163 10.25 -3.61 -27.62
C ARG A 163 11.21 -3.76 -28.78
N GLN A 164 10.71 -3.98 -30.01
CA GLN A 164 11.56 -4.06 -31.20
C GLN A 164 12.17 -2.70 -31.56
N LYS A 165 11.41 -1.62 -31.36
CA LYS A 165 11.92 -0.25 -31.52
C LYS A 165 12.94 0.10 -30.46
N LEU A 166 12.67 -0.28 -29.21
CA LEU A 166 13.56 -0.03 -28.07
C LEU A 166 14.91 -0.76 -28.27
N ALA A 167 14.90 -1.99 -28.78
CA ALA A 167 16.13 -2.72 -29.12
C ALA A 167 17.00 -2.00 -30.18
N LYS A 168 16.41 -1.07 -30.94
CA LYS A 168 17.10 -0.17 -31.90
C LYS A 168 17.33 1.23 -31.34
N HIS A 169 17.25 1.40 -30.03
CA HIS A 169 17.33 2.70 -29.33
C HIS A 169 16.30 3.75 -29.81
N HIS A 170 15.12 3.32 -30.21
CA HIS A 170 14.05 4.21 -30.60
C HIS A 170 12.79 3.96 -29.76
N LEU A 171 12.11 5.04 -29.41
CA LEU A 171 10.78 4.98 -28.81
C LEU A 171 9.69 5.08 -29.91
N PRO A 172 8.50 4.51 -29.68
CA PRO A 172 7.35 4.72 -30.56
C PRO A 172 7.05 6.21 -30.75
N ASN A 173 6.74 6.62 -31.99
CA ASN A 173 6.49 8.03 -32.33
C ASN A 173 5.43 8.71 -31.45
N ALA A 174 4.40 7.95 -31.02
CA ALA A 174 3.37 8.47 -30.13
C ALA A 174 3.96 8.85 -28.75
N VAL A 175 4.87 8.03 -28.21
CA VAL A 175 5.56 8.29 -26.95
C VAL A 175 6.50 9.47 -27.08
N MET A 176 7.34 9.49 -28.13
CA MET A 176 8.26 10.60 -28.39
C MET A 176 7.53 11.94 -28.58
N ARG A 177 6.40 11.94 -29.27
CA ARG A 177 5.57 13.14 -29.42
C ARG A 177 5.08 13.67 -28.06
N GLN A 178 4.61 12.77 -27.19
CA GLN A 178 4.15 13.14 -25.86
C GLN A 178 5.31 13.72 -25.03
N LEU A 179 6.45 13.05 -25.02
CA LEU A 179 7.64 13.52 -24.29
C LEU A 179 8.09 14.90 -24.77
N LYS A 180 8.18 15.10 -26.09
CA LYS A 180 8.52 16.42 -26.68
C LYS A 180 7.55 17.52 -26.25
N GLN A 181 6.25 17.23 -26.15
CA GLN A 181 5.26 18.19 -25.66
C GLN A 181 5.50 18.58 -24.21
N GLU A 182 5.86 17.62 -23.36
CA GLU A 182 6.13 17.90 -21.94
C GLU A 182 7.47 18.67 -21.78
N PHE A 183 8.49 18.38 -22.57
CA PHE A 183 9.74 19.16 -22.62
C PHE A 183 9.50 20.61 -23.02
N VAL A 184 8.74 20.86 -24.11
CA VAL A 184 8.42 22.23 -24.56
C VAL A 184 7.63 23.00 -23.50
N ARG A 185 6.82 22.32 -22.69
CA ARG A 185 6.07 22.92 -21.58
C ARG A 185 6.87 23.09 -20.29
N HIS A 186 8.15 22.72 -20.28
CA HIS A 186 9.01 22.70 -19.09
C HIS A 186 8.40 21.95 -17.90
N ARG A 187 7.64 20.87 -18.16
CA ARG A 187 7.02 20.06 -17.13
C ARG A 187 7.95 18.93 -16.69
N ARG A 188 7.96 18.68 -15.38
CA ARG A 188 8.58 17.47 -14.82
C ARG A 188 7.66 16.30 -15.07
N PHE A 189 8.21 15.15 -15.46
CA PHE A 189 7.46 13.91 -15.65
C PHE A 189 8.28 12.71 -15.16
N LEU A 190 7.58 11.62 -14.88
CA LEU A 190 8.16 10.33 -14.52
C LEU A 190 7.76 9.31 -15.58
N ILE A 191 8.69 8.43 -15.92
CA ILE A 191 8.45 7.31 -16.84
C ILE A 191 8.56 6.03 -16.03
N PHE A 192 7.46 5.28 -15.95
CA PHE A 192 7.44 3.96 -15.34
C PHE A 192 7.56 2.89 -16.43
N VAL A 193 8.38 1.89 -16.18
CA VAL A 193 8.65 0.79 -17.12
C VAL A 193 8.27 -0.55 -16.50
N PRO A 194 7.88 -1.55 -17.31
CA PRO A 194 7.47 -2.86 -16.79
C PRO A 194 8.60 -3.63 -16.11
N HIS A 195 9.85 -3.47 -16.58
CA HIS A 195 11.01 -4.19 -16.08
C HIS A 195 12.19 -3.24 -15.84
N ILE A 196 13.00 -3.51 -14.83
CA ILE A 196 14.20 -2.74 -14.52
C ILE A 196 15.17 -2.72 -15.71
N SER A 197 15.26 -3.84 -16.46
CA SER A 197 16.07 -3.94 -17.66
C SER A 197 15.67 -2.99 -18.79
N ASP A 198 14.48 -2.41 -18.76
CA ASP A 198 13.99 -1.45 -19.76
C ASP A 198 14.44 -0.01 -19.46
N LEU A 199 14.96 0.28 -18.25
CA LEU A 199 15.32 1.63 -17.82
C LEU A 199 16.43 2.25 -18.69
N ASP A 200 17.59 1.58 -18.77
CA ASP A 200 18.73 2.10 -19.54
C ASP A 200 18.46 2.24 -21.05
N PRO A 201 17.82 1.24 -21.73
CA PRO A 201 17.45 1.40 -23.12
C PRO A 201 16.49 2.57 -23.37
N ILE A 202 15.55 2.83 -22.45
CA ILE A 202 14.61 3.95 -22.59
C ILE A 202 15.31 5.28 -22.37
N ALA A 203 16.17 5.40 -21.36
CA ALA A 203 16.96 6.59 -21.12
C ALA A 203 17.78 6.96 -22.35
N LYS A 204 18.53 6.03 -22.92
CA LYS A 204 19.32 6.21 -24.14
C LYS A 204 18.46 6.61 -25.36
N ALA A 205 17.25 6.03 -25.46
CA ALA A 205 16.35 6.37 -26.58
C ALA A 205 15.69 7.75 -26.44
N ILE A 206 15.74 8.37 -25.26
CA ILE A 206 15.26 9.74 -25.03
C ILE A 206 16.35 10.77 -25.30
N GLU A 207 17.62 10.40 -25.01
CA GLU A 207 18.79 11.25 -25.23
C GLU A 207 19.21 11.33 -26.70
N ALA A 208 18.85 10.33 -27.53
CA ALA A 208 19.14 10.27 -28.96
C ALA A 208 18.15 11.12 -29.79
#